data_2767aab6f5da102b12e07124edbf400a
#
_entry.id   2767aab6f5da102b12e07124edbf400a
#
_cell.length_a   1.000
_cell.length_b   1.000
_cell.length_c   1.000
_cell.angle_alpha   90.00
_cell.angle_beta   90.00
_cell.angle_gamma   90.00
#
_symmetry.space_group_name_H-M   'P 1'
#
loop_
_entity.id
_entity.type
_entity.pdbx_description
1 polymer ?
#
loop_
_entity_poly.entity_id
_entity_poly.type
_entity_poly.pdbx_seq_one_letter_code
_entity_poly.pdbx_strand_id
1 'polypeptide(L)'
;AGVLLSSNRRLIYKYAASDPDALADRPNDWLVYHCIKMAVDNGCKYFDFGISEKSQEGLRRFKKKWGAEESDIFHNYLAGSPEFDTDPSTAVRVAGEVIKRTPTIVCKTLGRVLYKYSQ
;
A
#
# COMPACT_ATOMS: atom_id res chain seq x y z
N ALA A 1 0.87 11.30 -0.58
CA ALA A 1 -0.55 10.98 -0.76
C ALA A 1 -0.85 9.59 -0.23
N GLY A 2 -2.11 9.35 0.20
CA GLY A 2 -2.55 8.04 0.68
C GLY A 2 -3.98 7.73 0.26
N VAL A 3 -4.31 6.45 0.19
CA VAL A 3 -5.67 5.95 -0.03
C VAL A 3 -6.10 5.17 1.20
N LEU A 4 -7.23 5.57 1.77
CA LEU A 4 -7.82 4.93 2.94
C LEU A 4 -9.17 4.36 2.57
N LEU A 5 -9.49 3.22 3.16
CA LEU A 5 -10.81 2.59 3.05
C LEU A 5 -11.41 2.52 4.44
N SER A 6 -12.69 2.92 4.56
CA SER A 6 -13.41 2.84 5.83
C SER A 6 -14.53 1.81 5.73
N SER A 7 -14.57 0.87 6.66
CA SER A 7 -15.60 -0.15 6.74
C SER A 7 -15.71 -0.68 8.17
N ASN A 8 -16.92 -0.84 8.67
CA ASN A 8 -17.22 -1.49 9.96
C ASN A 8 -16.34 -0.99 11.13
N ARG A 9 -16.26 0.33 11.30
CA ARG A 9 -15.46 1.01 12.35
C ARG A 9 -13.94 0.69 12.27
N ARG A 10 -13.45 0.30 11.09
CA ARG A 10 -12.05 0.08 10.77
C ARG A 10 -11.64 1.05 9.68
N LEU A 11 -10.52 1.74 9.85
CA LEU A 11 -9.88 2.53 8.82
C LEU A 11 -8.66 1.76 8.30
N ILE A 12 -8.66 1.41 7.03
CA ILE A 12 -7.61 0.64 6.38
C ILE A 12 -6.71 1.59 5.59
N TYR A 13 -5.42 1.59 5.91
CA TYR A 13 -4.38 2.31 5.18
C TYR A 13 -3.92 1.47 3.98
N LYS A 14 -4.60 1.66 2.84
CA LYS A 14 -4.47 0.74 1.70
C LYS A 14 -3.23 1.00 0.86
N TYR A 15 -2.99 2.25 0.48
CA TYR A 15 -1.86 2.67 -0.34
C TYR A 15 -1.30 3.99 0.15
N ALA A 16 0.02 4.15 0.02
CA ALA A 16 0.70 5.42 0.22
C ALA A 16 1.81 5.62 -0.80
N ALA A 17 2.02 6.86 -1.16
CA ALA A 17 3.15 7.28 -1.97
C ALA A 17 3.65 8.63 -1.47
N SER A 18 4.96 8.77 -1.41
CA SER A 18 5.66 10.02 -1.08
C SER A 18 6.63 10.38 -2.19
N ASP A 19 6.90 11.66 -2.30
CA ASP A 19 7.95 12.15 -3.16
C ASP A 19 9.31 11.73 -2.56
N PRO A 20 10.19 11.06 -3.32
CA PRO A 20 11.52 10.72 -2.83
C PRO A 20 12.32 11.93 -2.36
N ASP A 21 12.18 13.07 -3.02
CA ASP A 21 12.91 14.30 -2.69
C ASP A 21 12.43 14.94 -1.38
N ALA A 22 11.20 14.62 -0.94
CA ALA A 22 10.62 15.13 0.30
C ALA A 22 10.78 14.17 1.50
N LEU A 23 11.51 13.07 1.36
CA LEU A 23 11.64 12.06 2.43
C LEU A 23 12.31 12.60 3.69
N ALA A 24 13.19 13.61 3.56
CA ALA A 24 13.84 14.27 4.70
C ALA A 24 12.81 14.91 5.66
N ASP A 25 11.68 15.38 5.16
CA ASP A 25 10.59 15.99 5.92
C ASP A 25 9.63 14.97 6.56
N ARG A 26 9.93 13.69 6.42
CA ARG A 26 9.15 12.56 6.98
C ARG A 26 7.65 12.62 6.61
N PRO A 27 7.28 12.79 5.34
CA PRO A 27 5.89 12.96 4.94
C PRO A 27 5.01 11.75 5.30
N ASN A 28 5.58 10.55 5.38
CA ASN A 28 4.86 9.35 5.76
C ASN A 28 4.45 9.36 7.24
N ASP A 29 5.30 9.88 8.13
CA ASP A 29 4.98 10.02 9.54
C ASP A 29 3.84 11.03 9.73
N TRP A 30 3.93 12.17 9.07
CA TRP A 30 2.88 13.19 9.08
C TRP A 30 1.54 12.63 8.57
N LEU A 31 1.57 11.92 7.45
CA LEU A 31 0.37 11.32 6.85
C LEU A 31 -0.28 10.31 7.79
N VAL A 32 0.49 9.37 8.35
CA VAL A 32 -0.02 8.34 9.27
C VAL A 32 -0.61 8.98 10.52
N TYR A 33 0.04 9.98 11.10
CA TYR A 33 -0.49 10.71 12.25
C TYR A 33 -1.89 11.27 11.97
N HIS A 34 -2.07 11.96 10.84
CA HIS A 34 -3.35 12.53 10.45
C HIS A 34 -4.40 11.46 10.12
N CYS A 35 -3.99 10.33 9.53
CA CYS A 35 -4.89 9.21 9.28
C CYS A 35 -5.39 8.57 10.57
N ILE A 36 -4.52 8.38 11.56
CA ILE A 36 -4.90 7.85 12.88
C ILE A 36 -5.84 8.84 13.59
N LYS A 37 -5.51 10.13 13.57
CA LYS A 37 -6.38 11.16 14.13
C LYS A 37 -7.76 11.14 13.49
N MET A 38 -7.83 11.07 12.17
CA MET A 38 -9.10 10.96 11.43
C MET A 38 -9.86 9.68 11.81
N ALA A 39 -9.18 8.55 12.02
CA ALA A 39 -9.82 7.32 12.48
C ALA A 39 -10.49 7.51 13.85
N VAL A 40 -9.80 8.18 14.80
CA VAL A 40 -10.33 8.47 16.12
C VAL A 40 -11.54 9.42 16.03
N ASP A 41 -11.42 10.52 15.29
CA ASP A 41 -12.48 11.50 15.09
C ASP A 41 -13.75 10.89 14.47
N ASN A 42 -13.60 9.87 13.63
CA ASN A 42 -14.70 9.11 13.03
C ASN A 42 -15.17 7.89 13.85
N GLY A 43 -14.71 7.74 15.07
CA GLY A 43 -15.13 6.67 15.98
C GLY A 43 -14.71 5.25 15.50
N CYS A 44 -13.64 5.15 14.71
CA CYS A 44 -13.07 3.86 14.36
C CYS A 44 -12.46 3.18 15.59
N LYS A 45 -12.65 1.86 15.68
CA LYS A 45 -12.02 1.05 16.73
C LYS A 45 -10.64 0.55 16.34
N TYR A 46 -10.40 0.43 15.05
CA TYR A 46 -9.18 -0.15 14.50
C TYR A 46 -8.62 0.74 13.40
N PHE A 47 -7.30 0.92 13.43
CA PHE A 47 -6.52 1.43 12.31
C PHE A 47 -5.67 0.28 11.76
N ASP A 48 -5.91 -0.10 10.51
CA ASP A 48 -5.31 -1.27 9.89
C ASP A 48 -4.26 -0.83 8.86
N PHE A 49 -3.01 -1.14 9.14
CA PHE A 49 -1.89 -0.83 8.25
C PHE A 49 -1.78 -1.77 7.03
N GLY A 50 -2.68 -2.74 6.90
CA GLY A 50 -2.63 -3.73 5.84
C GLY A 50 -1.46 -4.70 5.97
N ILE A 51 -1.33 -5.55 4.96
CA ILE A 51 -0.37 -6.65 4.93
C ILE A 51 1.06 -6.11 4.72
N SER A 52 2.04 -6.81 5.29
CA SER A 52 3.46 -6.66 5.01
C SER A 52 4.08 -8.03 4.82
N GLU A 53 4.95 -8.17 3.86
CA GLU A 53 5.76 -9.38 3.71
C GLU A 53 6.79 -9.50 4.83
N LYS A 54 7.13 -10.72 5.20
CA LYS A 54 8.14 -10.98 6.25
C LYS A 54 9.52 -10.39 5.91
N SER A 55 9.84 -10.32 4.62
CA SER A 55 11.06 -9.72 4.07
C SER A 55 11.12 -8.20 4.19
N GLN A 56 9.97 -7.51 4.34
CA GLN A 56 9.88 -6.06 4.40
C GLN A 56 10.12 -5.52 5.82
N GLU A 57 11.29 -5.80 6.39
CA GLU A 57 11.62 -5.43 7.78
C GLU A 57 11.49 -3.94 8.08
N GLY A 58 11.91 -3.08 7.16
CA GLY A 58 11.81 -1.62 7.31
C GLY A 58 10.36 -1.15 7.44
N LEU A 59 9.46 -1.69 6.62
CA LEU A 59 8.03 -1.38 6.66
C LEU A 59 7.39 -1.92 7.95
N ARG A 60 7.73 -3.13 8.36
CA ARG A 60 7.26 -3.72 9.61
C ARG A 60 7.68 -2.89 10.81
N ARG A 61 8.96 -2.47 10.86
CA ARG A 61 9.49 -1.58 11.92
C ARG A 61 8.76 -0.23 11.93
N PHE A 62 8.49 0.34 10.75
CA PHE A 62 7.72 1.57 10.63
C PHE A 62 6.30 1.42 11.23
N LYS A 63 5.57 0.35 10.91
CA LYS A 63 4.24 0.08 11.46
C LYS A 63 4.29 -0.13 12.98
N LYS A 64 5.25 -0.89 13.49
CA LYS A 64 5.45 -1.11 14.94
C LYS A 64 5.72 0.19 15.71
N LYS A 65 6.42 1.13 15.13
CA LYS A 65 6.64 2.46 15.73
C LYS A 65 5.34 3.18 16.09
N TRP A 66 4.26 2.89 15.35
CA TRP A 66 2.91 3.42 15.58
C TRP A 66 2.07 2.56 16.53
N GLY A 67 2.67 1.58 17.21
CA GLY A 67 1.98 0.68 18.13
C GLY A 67 1.19 -0.43 17.44
N ALA A 68 1.45 -0.71 16.17
CA ALA A 68 0.77 -1.80 15.46
C ALA A 68 1.21 -3.17 15.99
N GLU A 69 0.24 -4.03 16.23
CA GLU A 69 0.41 -5.44 16.52
C GLU A 69 0.43 -6.24 15.21
N GLU A 70 1.33 -7.21 15.10
CA GLU A 70 1.42 -8.10 13.94
C GLU A 70 0.66 -9.40 14.22
N SER A 71 -0.08 -9.86 13.23
CA SER A 71 -0.66 -11.20 13.20
C SER A 71 -0.32 -11.90 11.89
N ASP A 72 -0.07 -13.19 11.94
CA ASP A 72 0.15 -13.98 10.73
C ASP A 72 -1.14 -14.11 9.93
N ILE A 73 -1.03 -13.96 8.60
CA ILE A 73 -2.12 -14.16 7.66
C ILE A 73 -1.77 -15.40 6.83
N PHE A 74 -2.72 -16.31 6.71
CA PHE A 74 -2.58 -17.52 5.92
C PHE A 74 -3.46 -17.42 4.68
N HIS A 75 -2.85 -17.67 3.52
CA HIS A 75 -3.58 -17.80 2.25
C HIS A 75 -3.87 -19.29 2.01
N ASN A 76 -5.15 -19.64 1.92
CA ASN A 76 -5.57 -20.99 1.59
C ASN A 76 -6.02 -21.04 0.13
N TYR A 77 -5.44 -21.97 -0.63
CA TYR A 77 -5.79 -22.20 -2.02
C TYR A 77 -6.62 -23.48 -2.14
N LEU A 78 -7.79 -23.40 -2.77
CA LEU A 78 -8.69 -24.55 -2.95
C LEU A 78 -8.30 -25.46 -4.12
N ALA A 79 -7.51 -24.97 -5.08
CA ALA A 79 -7.03 -25.72 -6.23
C ALA A 79 -5.68 -25.17 -6.69
N GLY A 80 -4.62 -25.97 -6.53
CA GLY A 80 -3.26 -25.62 -6.93
C GLY A 80 -2.71 -24.37 -6.22
N SER A 81 -1.46 -24.38 -5.82
CA SER A 81 -0.81 -23.14 -5.42
C SER A 81 -0.52 -22.33 -6.69
N PRO A 82 -0.96 -21.08 -6.82
CA PRO A 82 -0.38 -20.23 -7.83
C PRO A 82 1.12 -20.13 -7.51
N GLU A 83 1.98 -20.37 -8.49
CA GLU A 83 3.37 -19.95 -8.38
C GLU A 83 3.36 -18.43 -8.22
N PHE A 84 3.37 -17.97 -6.99
CA PHE A 84 3.72 -16.59 -6.69
C PHE A 84 5.22 -16.46 -6.95
N ASP A 85 5.53 -16.06 -8.17
CA ASP A 85 6.84 -15.53 -8.48
C ASP A 85 7.00 -14.25 -7.65
N THR A 86 7.60 -14.39 -6.46
CA THR A 86 7.80 -13.30 -5.51
C THR A 86 8.85 -12.30 -5.98
N ASP A 87 9.53 -12.64 -7.07
CA ASP A 87 10.45 -11.70 -7.71
C ASP A 87 9.63 -10.84 -8.69
N PRO A 88 9.52 -9.51 -8.45
CA PRO A 88 8.82 -8.66 -9.40
C PRO A 88 9.51 -8.84 -10.73
N SER A 89 8.82 -9.49 -11.66
CA SER A 89 9.37 -9.85 -12.96
C SER A 89 10.08 -8.63 -13.54
N THR A 90 11.18 -8.85 -14.22
CA THR A 90 11.95 -7.77 -14.89
C THR A 90 11.00 -6.84 -15.66
N ALA A 91 9.87 -7.37 -16.15
CA ALA A 91 8.80 -6.62 -16.80
C ALA A 91 8.13 -5.59 -15.86
N VAL A 92 7.88 -5.92 -14.58
CA VAL A 92 7.29 -4.97 -13.61
C VAL A 92 8.29 -3.87 -13.25
N ARG A 93 9.57 -4.19 -13.12
CA ARG A 93 10.63 -3.19 -12.88
C ARG A 93 10.80 -2.25 -14.08
N VAL A 94 10.82 -2.80 -15.29
CA VAL A 94 10.89 -2.01 -16.54
C VAL A 94 9.63 -1.16 -16.71
N ALA A 95 8.44 -1.71 -16.47
CA ALA A 95 7.19 -0.96 -16.50
C ALA A 95 7.19 0.20 -15.48
N GLY A 96 7.70 -0.02 -14.27
CA GLY A 96 7.85 1.03 -13.26
C GLY A 96 8.77 2.17 -13.71
N GLU A 97 9.88 1.85 -14.36
CA GLU A 97 10.83 2.85 -14.87
C GLU A 97 10.26 3.62 -16.07
N VAL A 98 9.51 2.95 -16.94
CA VAL A 98 8.80 3.59 -18.06
C VAL A 98 7.71 4.51 -17.53
N ILE A 99 6.92 4.09 -16.54
CA ILE A 99 5.85 4.90 -15.94
C ILE A 99 6.41 6.17 -15.30
N LYS A 100 7.56 6.12 -14.62
CA LYS A 100 8.21 7.30 -14.03
C LYS A 100 8.59 8.37 -15.06
N ARG A 101 8.90 7.97 -16.29
CA ARG A 101 9.30 8.88 -17.39
C ARG A 101 8.14 9.27 -18.29
N THR A 102 6.96 8.73 -18.08
CA THR A 102 5.80 8.92 -18.95
C THR A 102 4.91 10.05 -18.43
N PRO A 103 4.45 10.98 -19.27
CA PRO A 103 3.53 12.04 -18.88
C PRO A 103 2.25 11.48 -18.24
N THR A 104 1.75 12.17 -17.22
CA THR A 104 0.58 11.76 -16.41
C THR A 104 -0.66 11.44 -17.25
N ILE A 105 -0.82 12.09 -18.41
CA ILE A 105 -1.95 11.86 -19.32
C ILE A 105 -1.91 10.44 -19.90
N VAL A 106 -0.72 9.97 -20.28
CA VAL A 106 -0.53 8.61 -20.84
C VAL A 106 -0.76 7.55 -19.77
N CYS A 107 -0.26 7.79 -18.54
CA CYS A 107 -0.48 6.90 -17.40
C CYS A 107 -1.99 6.78 -17.06
N LYS A 108 -2.74 7.88 -17.10
CA LYS A 108 -4.20 7.86 -16.89
C LYS A 108 -4.94 7.02 -17.94
N THR A 109 -4.54 7.15 -19.20
CA THR A 109 -5.17 6.42 -20.31
C THR A 109 -4.86 4.93 -20.23
N LEU A 110 -3.59 4.57 -20.01
CA LEU A 110 -3.15 3.20 -19.80
C LEU A 110 -3.82 2.55 -18.58
N GLY A 111 -3.88 3.25 -17.45
CA GLY A 111 -4.54 2.75 -16.25
C GLY A 111 -6.02 2.47 -16.49
N ARG A 112 -6.73 3.35 -17.24
CA ARG A 112 -8.15 3.15 -17.57
C ARG A 112 -8.37 1.94 -18.49
N VAL A 113 -7.46 1.69 -19.43
CA VAL A 113 -7.53 0.54 -20.35
C VAL A 113 -7.19 -0.75 -19.61
N LEU A 114 -6.10 -0.79 -18.86
CA LEU A 114 -5.67 -2.00 -18.13
C LEU A 114 -6.69 -2.41 -17.07
N TYR A 115 -7.30 -1.45 -16.36
CA TYR A 115 -8.31 -1.76 -15.34
C TYR A 115 -9.58 -2.38 -15.95
N LYS A 116 -9.91 -2.05 -17.20
CA LYS A 116 -11.07 -2.61 -17.90
C LYS A 116 -10.88 -4.09 -18.28
N TYR A 117 -9.64 -4.55 -18.41
CA TYR A 117 -9.33 -5.94 -18.82
C TYR A 117 -8.83 -6.80 -17.64
N SER A 118 -8.83 -6.27 -16.41
CA SER A 118 -8.37 -6.98 -15.18
C SER A 118 -9.55 -7.55 -14.36
N GLN A 119 -10.77 -7.62 -14.95
CA GLN A 119 -11.92 -8.27 -14.30
C GLN A 119 -12.20 -9.63 -14.93
#